data_0e36c2b11fc3c5e30efd4f1dd9c3fde6
#
_entry.id   0e36c2b11fc3c5e30efd4f1dd9c3fde6
#
_cell.length_a   1.000
_cell.length_b   1.000
_cell.length_c   1.000
_cell.angle_alpha   90.00
_cell.angle_beta   90.00
_cell.angle_gamma   90.00
#
_symmetry.space_group_name_H-M   'P 1'
#
loop_
_entity.id
_entity.type
_entity.pdbx_description
1 polymer ?
#
loop_
_entity_poly.entity_id
_entity_poly.type
_entity_poly.pdbx_seq_one_letter_code
_entity_poly.pdbx_strand_id
1 'polypeptide(L)'
;VYKRQHQVKVPVIDHWWQTETGWAIAANCLGIEPLPIVAGSPSRACPGWDVRVLDSSGGEVAPSTIGAICVKTPLPPGTFPTLWNAEQRYHEAYFSKFPGYYETGDAGMIDENEYIYVMARTDDVINVAGHRLSTGALEEVLATHPDVAECAVIGAADSLKGQLPLGFLVLNARCTEDHETIIAACIQLIRNNIGAVAAFKSAVVVSRLPKTRSGKILRGTMKKIADGENYKVLSLIHISEP
;
A
#
# COMPACT_ATOMS: atom_id res chain seq x y z
N VAL A 1 16.03 -3.66 5.92
CA VAL A 1 16.13 -4.33 7.23
C VAL A 1 17.33 -5.26 7.25
N TYR A 2 17.48 -6.19 6.30
CA TYR A 2 18.55 -7.21 6.28
C TYR A 2 19.97 -6.64 6.25
N LYS A 3 20.24 -5.57 5.47
CA LYS A 3 21.58 -4.95 5.43
C LYS A 3 22.02 -4.38 6.78
N ARG A 4 21.08 -3.93 7.61
CA ARG A 4 21.39 -3.40 8.95
C ARG A 4 21.63 -4.49 9.99
N GLN A 5 20.96 -5.64 9.90
CA GLN A 5 21.19 -6.76 10.83
C GLN A 5 22.62 -7.28 10.80
N HIS A 6 23.27 -7.26 9.63
CA HIS A 6 24.69 -7.63 9.51
C HIS A 6 25.66 -6.57 10.06
N GLN A 7 25.23 -5.31 10.16
CA GLN A 7 26.05 -4.20 10.63
C GLN A 7 25.93 -3.96 12.13
N VAL A 8 24.78 -4.26 12.73
CA VAL A 8 24.53 -4.08 14.15
C VAL A 8 24.36 -5.46 14.82
N LYS A 9 25.08 -5.69 15.92
CA LYS A 9 25.03 -6.97 16.68
C LYS A 9 23.81 -7.05 17.60
N VAL A 10 22.69 -6.48 17.19
CA VAL A 10 21.42 -6.50 17.93
C VAL A 10 20.29 -6.91 16.99
N PRO A 11 19.24 -7.57 17.49
CA PRO A 11 18.08 -7.89 16.67
C PRO A 11 17.44 -6.65 16.09
N VAL A 12 17.14 -6.68 14.79
CA VAL A 12 16.33 -5.67 14.11
C VAL A 12 14.98 -6.30 13.86
N ILE A 13 13.95 -5.79 14.52
CA ILE A 13 12.58 -6.30 14.47
C ILE A 13 11.81 -5.45 13.46
N ASP A 14 11.24 -6.10 12.46
CA ASP A 14 10.20 -5.52 11.65
C ASP A 14 8.86 -5.62 12.37
N HIS A 15 7.97 -4.65 12.18
CA HIS A 15 6.64 -4.71 12.75
C HIS A 15 5.63 -3.95 11.89
N TRP A 16 4.40 -4.42 11.89
CA TRP A 16 3.28 -3.79 11.22
C TRP A 16 2.28 -3.25 12.24
N TRP A 17 1.95 -2.00 12.12
CA TRP A 17 1.01 -1.29 13.00
C TRP A 17 0.33 -0.13 12.26
N GLN A 18 -0.69 0.42 12.88
CA GLN A 18 -1.40 1.60 12.39
C GLN A 18 -1.59 2.59 13.54
N THR A 19 -1.82 3.86 13.23
CA THR A 19 -2.16 4.88 14.25
C THR A 19 -3.37 4.44 15.08
N GLU A 20 -4.34 3.85 14.40
CA GLU A 20 -5.60 3.34 14.95
C GLU A 20 -5.39 2.21 15.95
N THR A 21 -4.33 1.44 15.81
CA THR A 21 -4.08 0.26 16.65
C THR A 21 -3.26 0.56 17.89
N GLY A 22 -2.58 1.71 17.92
CA GLY A 22 -1.76 2.16 19.06
C GLY A 22 -0.52 1.31 19.33
N TRP A 23 -0.45 0.10 18.80
CA TRP A 23 0.63 -0.86 18.94
C TRP A 23 0.76 -1.77 17.72
N ALA A 24 1.83 -2.57 17.67
CA ALA A 24 2.05 -3.51 16.59
C ALA A 24 0.95 -4.58 16.53
N ILE A 25 0.38 -4.76 15.34
CA ILE A 25 -0.54 -5.87 15.04
C ILE A 25 0.27 -7.16 14.82
N ALA A 26 1.40 -7.05 14.14
CA ALA A 26 2.33 -8.15 13.91
C ALA A 26 3.77 -7.71 14.18
N ALA A 27 4.52 -8.56 14.86
CA ALA A 27 5.93 -8.38 15.15
C ALA A 27 6.56 -9.68 15.63
N ASN A 28 7.90 -9.76 15.55
CA ASN A 28 8.62 -10.82 16.26
C ASN A 28 8.74 -10.45 17.75
N CYS A 29 7.90 -11.06 18.58
CA CYS A 29 7.81 -10.77 20.02
C CYS A 29 8.94 -11.45 20.80
N LEU A 30 10.18 -10.99 20.66
CA LEU A 30 11.39 -11.60 21.24
C LEU A 30 11.31 -11.83 22.77
N GLY A 31 10.52 -11.03 23.48
CA GLY A 31 10.32 -11.20 24.93
C GLY A 31 9.41 -12.38 25.30
N ILE A 32 8.72 -12.98 24.34
CA ILE A 32 7.86 -14.16 24.53
C ILE A 32 8.55 -15.37 23.92
N GLU A 33 8.75 -15.34 22.60
CA GLU A 33 9.42 -16.40 21.85
C GLU A 33 10.09 -15.78 20.62
N PRO A 34 11.40 -15.98 20.44
CA PRO A 34 12.07 -15.55 19.22
C PRO A 34 11.68 -16.45 18.06
N LEU A 35 10.98 -15.89 17.08
CA LEU A 35 10.60 -16.59 15.85
C LEU A 35 11.68 -16.39 14.77
N PRO A 36 11.82 -17.34 13.82
CA PRO A 36 12.65 -17.13 12.64
C PRO A 36 12.29 -15.85 11.90
N ILE A 37 13.31 -15.14 11.43
CA ILE A 37 13.11 -13.92 10.62
C ILE A 37 12.87 -14.34 9.18
N VAL A 38 11.72 -13.96 8.65
CA VAL A 38 11.31 -14.24 7.28
C VAL A 38 11.28 -12.95 6.47
N ALA A 39 11.92 -12.98 5.28
CA ALA A 39 12.02 -11.82 4.42
C ALA A 39 10.66 -11.29 3.98
N GLY A 40 10.42 -9.98 4.13
CA GLY A 40 9.18 -9.32 3.72
C GLY A 40 8.00 -9.52 4.68
N SER A 41 8.21 -10.21 5.83
CA SER A 41 7.19 -10.40 6.85
C SER A 41 7.55 -9.69 8.16
N PRO A 42 6.62 -8.95 8.79
CA PRO A 42 6.76 -8.46 10.15
C PRO A 42 6.61 -9.59 11.20
N SER A 43 6.57 -10.85 10.80
CA SER A 43 6.34 -12.04 11.61
C SER A 43 4.84 -12.35 11.79
N ARG A 44 4.46 -12.91 12.93
CA ARG A 44 3.09 -13.34 13.24
C ARG A 44 2.32 -12.25 13.99
N ALA A 45 1.01 -12.45 14.11
CA ALA A 45 0.17 -11.58 14.93
C ALA A 45 0.68 -11.52 16.37
N CYS A 46 0.74 -10.30 16.93
CA CYS A 46 1.05 -10.11 18.34
C CYS A 46 -0.09 -10.65 19.23
N PRO A 47 0.18 -11.05 20.48
CA PRO A 47 -0.87 -11.50 21.38
C PRO A 47 -2.04 -10.53 21.47
N GLY A 48 -3.25 -11.08 21.38
CA GLY A 48 -4.50 -10.32 21.42
C GLY A 48 -5.04 -9.90 20.03
N TRP A 49 -4.26 -10.05 18.95
CA TRP A 49 -4.70 -9.75 17.60
C TRP A 49 -5.12 -11.02 16.86
N ASP A 50 -6.38 -11.07 16.41
CA ASP A 50 -6.90 -12.13 15.54
C ASP A 50 -6.92 -11.62 14.08
N VAL A 51 -5.79 -11.73 13.39
CA VAL A 51 -5.59 -11.25 12.03
C VAL A 51 -6.10 -12.30 11.04
N ARG A 52 -6.94 -11.85 10.10
CA ARG A 52 -7.53 -12.68 9.05
C ARG A 52 -7.35 -12.02 7.68
N VAL A 53 -7.34 -12.83 6.64
CA VAL A 53 -7.34 -12.36 5.25
C VAL A 53 -8.65 -12.74 4.62
N LEU A 54 -9.37 -11.75 4.10
CA LEU A 54 -10.71 -11.90 3.58
C LEU A 54 -10.76 -11.65 2.07
N ASP A 55 -11.62 -12.37 1.38
CA ASP A 55 -11.98 -12.09 0.00
C ASP A 55 -12.96 -10.90 -0.11
N SER A 56 -13.41 -10.58 -1.31
CA SER A 56 -14.34 -9.47 -1.54
C SER A 56 -15.75 -9.71 -0.97
N SER A 57 -16.11 -10.95 -0.67
CA SER A 57 -17.40 -11.35 -0.07
C SER A 57 -17.34 -11.40 1.47
N GLY A 58 -16.15 -11.23 2.06
CA GLY A 58 -15.91 -11.34 3.50
C GLY A 58 -15.61 -12.76 4.00
N GLY A 59 -15.41 -13.71 3.08
CA GLY A 59 -14.96 -15.06 3.41
C GLY A 59 -13.46 -15.10 3.69
N GLU A 60 -13.04 -15.90 4.69
CA GLU A 60 -11.62 -16.15 4.94
C GLU A 60 -11.01 -16.93 3.77
N VAL A 61 -9.85 -16.50 3.29
CA VAL A 61 -9.14 -17.15 2.19
C VAL A 61 -8.20 -18.25 2.70
N ALA A 62 -7.81 -19.16 1.82
CA ALA A 62 -6.78 -20.15 2.13
C ALA A 62 -5.42 -19.49 2.38
N PRO A 63 -4.52 -20.14 3.14
CA PRO A 63 -3.16 -19.66 3.35
C PRO A 63 -2.47 -19.31 2.02
N SER A 64 -1.54 -18.36 2.05
CA SER A 64 -0.78 -17.86 0.89
C SER A 64 -1.65 -17.24 -0.22
N THR A 65 -2.92 -16.92 0.08
CA THR A 65 -3.82 -16.25 -0.84
C THR A 65 -3.95 -14.77 -0.47
N ILE A 66 -3.83 -13.90 -1.47
CA ILE A 66 -3.91 -12.45 -1.27
C ILE A 66 -5.37 -12.01 -1.11
N GLY A 67 -5.63 -11.23 -0.05
CA GLY A 67 -6.92 -10.64 0.24
C GLY A 67 -6.81 -9.35 1.03
N ALA A 68 -7.92 -8.87 1.57
CA ALA A 68 -7.96 -7.77 2.53
C ALA A 68 -7.51 -8.26 3.91
N ILE A 69 -6.49 -7.63 4.48
CA ILE A 69 -6.07 -7.96 5.85
C ILE A 69 -7.03 -7.26 6.81
N CYS A 70 -7.66 -8.02 7.67
CA CYS A 70 -8.62 -7.55 8.65
C CYS A 70 -8.29 -8.10 10.04
N VAL A 71 -8.79 -7.44 11.08
CA VAL A 71 -8.68 -7.93 12.45
C VAL A 71 -10.07 -8.26 12.97
N LYS A 72 -10.26 -9.51 13.41
CA LYS A 72 -11.52 -9.95 13.98
C LYS A 72 -11.80 -9.25 15.31
N THR A 73 -13.02 -8.80 15.51
CA THR A 73 -13.41 -8.16 16.78
C THR A 73 -13.71 -9.21 17.86
N PRO A 74 -13.54 -8.86 19.16
CA PRO A 74 -13.18 -7.54 19.70
C PRO A 74 -11.71 -7.21 19.49
N LEU A 75 -11.41 -5.92 19.26
CA LEU A 75 -10.03 -5.43 19.17
C LEU A 75 -9.36 -5.39 20.55
N PRO A 76 -8.03 -5.53 20.64
CA PRO A 76 -7.31 -5.40 21.89
C PRO A 76 -7.50 -4.03 22.56
N PRO A 77 -7.43 -3.95 23.88
CA PRO A 77 -7.40 -2.67 24.60
C PRO A 77 -6.22 -1.81 24.10
N GLY A 78 -6.46 -0.51 23.95
CA GLY A 78 -5.44 0.42 23.43
C GLY A 78 -5.63 0.77 21.96
N THR A 79 -6.49 0.06 21.23
CA THR A 79 -6.96 0.52 19.93
C THR A 79 -7.87 1.75 20.11
N PHE A 80 -7.94 2.59 19.09
CA PHE A 80 -8.78 3.79 19.13
C PHE A 80 -10.27 3.41 19.35
N PRO A 81 -10.96 4.07 20.31
CA PRO A 81 -12.34 3.73 20.62
C PRO A 81 -13.35 4.34 19.64
N THR A 82 -13.00 5.45 19.01
CA THR A 82 -13.84 6.21 18.07
C THR A 82 -13.04 7.29 17.34
N LEU A 83 -13.70 8.04 16.46
CA LEU A 83 -13.21 9.29 15.89
C LEU A 83 -13.88 10.48 16.60
N TRP A 84 -13.11 11.52 16.91
CA TRP A 84 -13.60 12.70 17.61
C TRP A 84 -14.80 13.34 16.87
N ASN A 85 -15.94 13.41 17.54
CA ASN A 85 -17.21 13.93 17.00
C ASN A 85 -17.64 13.32 15.65
N ALA A 86 -17.25 12.06 15.36
CA ALA A 86 -17.50 11.43 14.07
C ALA A 86 -17.73 9.91 14.19
N GLU A 87 -18.57 9.48 15.14
CA GLU A 87 -18.90 8.08 15.42
C GLU A 87 -19.40 7.34 14.19
N GLN A 88 -20.32 7.94 13.43
CA GLN A 88 -20.83 7.34 12.20
C GLN A 88 -19.69 7.08 11.20
N ARG A 89 -18.80 8.06 11.02
CA ARG A 89 -17.62 7.90 10.14
C ARG A 89 -16.67 6.80 10.63
N TYR A 90 -16.54 6.63 11.94
CA TYR A 90 -15.77 5.55 12.54
C TYR A 90 -16.28 4.18 12.08
N HIS A 91 -17.59 3.95 12.22
CA HIS A 91 -18.21 2.70 11.80
C HIS A 91 -18.15 2.50 10.28
N GLU A 92 -18.47 3.53 9.51
CA GLU A 92 -18.45 3.47 8.05
C GLU A 92 -17.05 3.18 7.49
N ALA A 93 -16.02 3.80 8.05
CA ALA A 93 -14.65 3.69 7.53
C ALA A 93 -13.94 2.39 7.89
N TYR A 94 -14.30 1.77 9.05
CA TYR A 94 -13.49 0.68 9.59
C TYR A 94 -14.25 -0.62 9.83
N PHE A 95 -15.59 -0.62 9.81
CA PHE A 95 -16.38 -1.80 10.20
C PHE A 95 -17.54 -2.12 9.27
N SER A 96 -17.84 -1.28 8.28
CA SER A 96 -19.02 -1.46 7.44
C SER A 96 -18.84 -2.52 6.36
N LYS A 97 -17.64 -2.64 5.82
CA LYS A 97 -17.37 -3.51 4.66
C LYS A 97 -17.34 -4.99 5.02
N PHE A 98 -16.77 -5.32 6.18
CA PHE A 98 -16.66 -6.68 6.68
C PHE A 98 -17.23 -6.75 8.11
N PRO A 99 -18.53 -7.08 8.27
CA PRO A 99 -19.15 -7.16 9.60
C PRO A 99 -18.41 -8.12 10.53
N GLY A 100 -18.09 -7.67 11.74
CA GLY A 100 -17.33 -8.44 12.73
C GLY A 100 -15.80 -8.30 12.60
N TYR A 101 -15.32 -7.49 11.66
CA TYR A 101 -13.91 -7.24 11.46
C TYR A 101 -13.59 -5.75 11.40
N TYR A 102 -12.42 -5.38 11.89
CA TYR A 102 -11.80 -4.10 11.65
C TYR A 102 -11.05 -4.16 10.31
N GLU A 103 -11.39 -3.28 9.38
CA GLU A 103 -10.72 -3.14 8.09
C GLU A 103 -9.44 -2.31 8.23
N THR A 104 -8.28 -2.94 8.04
CA THR A 104 -6.99 -2.22 8.14
C THR A 104 -6.72 -1.34 6.93
N GLY A 105 -7.41 -1.58 5.82
CA GLY A 105 -7.14 -0.95 4.53
C GLY A 105 -5.85 -1.45 3.89
N ASP A 106 -5.25 -2.52 4.39
CA ASP A 106 -4.08 -3.17 3.83
C ASP A 106 -4.47 -4.49 3.14
N ALA A 107 -3.76 -4.82 2.06
CA ALA A 107 -3.87 -6.08 1.34
C ALA A 107 -2.60 -6.90 1.54
N GLY A 108 -2.77 -8.22 1.65
CA GLY A 108 -1.65 -9.13 1.84
C GLY A 108 -2.12 -10.57 2.02
N MET A 109 -1.29 -11.39 2.61
CA MET A 109 -1.57 -12.81 2.84
C MET A 109 -1.00 -13.26 4.19
N ILE A 110 -1.46 -14.42 4.64
CA ILE A 110 -0.88 -15.17 5.75
C ILE A 110 -0.45 -16.51 5.17
N ASP A 111 0.79 -16.93 5.41
CA ASP A 111 1.28 -18.22 4.93
C ASP A 111 0.88 -19.39 5.83
N GLU A 112 1.26 -20.61 5.46
CA GLU A 112 0.98 -21.85 6.19
C GLU A 112 1.64 -21.88 7.57
N ASN A 113 2.65 -21.05 7.80
CA ASN A 113 3.35 -20.90 9.06
C ASN A 113 2.86 -19.71 9.89
N GLU A 114 1.72 -19.11 9.50
CA GLU A 114 1.09 -17.95 10.13
C GLU A 114 1.89 -16.64 10.02
N TYR A 115 2.89 -16.56 9.12
CA TYR A 115 3.58 -15.30 8.85
C TYR A 115 2.73 -14.39 7.99
N ILE A 116 2.61 -13.14 8.43
CA ILE A 116 1.82 -12.10 7.75
C ILE A 116 2.71 -11.38 6.74
N TYR A 117 2.19 -11.14 5.54
CA TYR A 117 2.84 -10.34 4.49
C TYR A 117 1.93 -9.19 4.10
N VAL A 118 2.30 -7.98 4.46
CA VAL A 118 1.58 -6.76 4.07
C VAL A 118 2.16 -6.28 2.75
N MET A 119 1.38 -6.35 1.67
CA MET A 119 1.87 -6.11 0.32
C MET A 119 1.58 -4.71 -0.19
N ALA A 120 0.41 -4.17 0.11
CA ALA A 120 -0.02 -2.83 -0.33
C ALA A 120 -1.25 -2.37 0.45
N ARG A 121 -1.61 -1.09 0.29
CA ARG A 121 -2.94 -0.62 0.67
C ARG A 121 -3.98 -1.23 -0.27
N THR A 122 -5.18 -1.49 0.21
CA THR A 122 -6.28 -2.01 -0.63
C THR A 122 -6.66 -1.02 -1.74
N ASP A 123 -6.52 0.27 -1.49
CA ASP A 123 -6.72 1.36 -2.44
C ASP A 123 -5.52 1.56 -3.40
N ASP A 124 -4.36 1.00 -3.07
CA ASP A 124 -3.15 1.00 -3.90
C ASP A 124 -3.00 -0.31 -4.73
N VAL A 125 -3.95 -1.23 -4.64
CA VAL A 125 -4.01 -2.43 -5.50
C VAL A 125 -4.80 -2.10 -6.76
N ILE A 126 -4.18 -2.30 -7.91
CA ILE A 126 -4.81 -2.11 -9.22
C ILE A 126 -5.38 -3.44 -9.69
N ASN A 127 -6.65 -3.46 -10.04
CA ASN A 127 -7.30 -4.66 -10.56
C ASN A 127 -7.43 -4.59 -12.09
N VAL A 128 -6.52 -5.26 -12.78
CA VAL A 128 -6.48 -5.32 -14.24
C VAL A 128 -7.06 -6.64 -14.71
N ALA A 129 -8.28 -6.64 -15.21
CA ALA A 129 -8.96 -7.84 -15.74
C ALA A 129 -8.88 -9.05 -14.76
N GLY A 130 -9.05 -8.79 -13.44
CA GLY A 130 -8.97 -9.81 -12.40
C GLY A 130 -7.57 -10.05 -11.80
N HIS A 131 -6.52 -9.52 -12.42
CA HIS A 131 -5.17 -9.57 -11.85
C HIS A 131 -4.95 -8.43 -10.87
N ARG A 132 -4.51 -8.74 -9.66
CA ARG A 132 -4.18 -7.76 -8.62
C ARG A 132 -2.70 -7.38 -8.73
N LEU A 133 -2.44 -6.10 -8.99
CA LEU A 133 -1.11 -5.54 -9.14
C LEU A 133 -0.85 -4.53 -8.01
N SER A 134 0.29 -4.66 -7.35
CA SER A 134 0.74 -3.67 -6.38
C SER A 134 1.30 -2.44 -7.09
N THR A 135 0.81 -1.25 -6.74
CA THR A 135 1.41 0.01 -7.21
C THR A 135 2.87 0.10 -6.81
N GLY A 136 3.22 -0.34 -5.59
CA GLY A 136 4.59 -0.36 -5.10
C GLY A 136 5.55 -1.20 -5.94
N ALA A 137 5.11 -2.39 -6.40
CA ALA A 137 5.92 -3.24 -7.25
C ALA A 137 6.18 -2.59 -8.63
N LEU A 138 5.19 -1.90 -9.18
CA LEU A 138 5.35 -1.14 -10.43
C LEU A 138 6.29 0.05 -10.22
N GLU A 139 6.15 0.78 -9.12
CA GLU A 139 6.99 1.93 -8.77
C GLU A 139 8.44 1.51 -8.51
N GLU A 140 8.68 0.37 -7.87
CA GLU A 140 10.02 -0.18 -7.64
C GLU A 140 10.75 -0.42 -8.97
N VAL A 141 10.08 -1.00 -9.96
CA VAL A 141 10.63 -1.20 -11.30
C VAL A 141 10.89 0.14 -12.00
N LEU A 142 9.94 1.08 -11.97
CA LEU A 142 10.10 2.41 -12.59
C LEU A 142 11.27 3.19 -11.98
N ALA A 143 11.48 3.08 -10.67
CA ALA A 143 12.57 3.73 -9.95
C ALA A 143 13.98 3.20 -10.33
N THR A 144 14.06 2.09 -11.06
CA THR A 144 15.35 1.59 -11.59
C THR A 144 15.83 2.37 -12.83
N HIS A 145 14.95 3.13 -13.48
CA HIS A 145 15.34 3.95 -14.62
C HIS A 145 16.21 5.13 -14.18
N PRO A 146 17.39 5.34 -14.78
CA PRO A 146 18.38 6.34 -14.31
C PRO A 146 17.84 7.78 -14.33
N ASP A 147 16.93 8.11 -15.24
CA ASP A 147 16.38 9.46 -15.38
C ASP A 147 15.12 9.69 -14.55
N VAL A 148 14.60 8.68 -13.86
CA VAL A 148 13.44 8.81 -12.96
C VAL A 148 13.92 9.15 -11.56
N ALA A 149 13.60 10.35 -11.08
CA ALA A 149 13.90 10.79 -9.71
C ALA A 149 12.83 10.31 -8.71
N GLU A 150 11.57 10.39 -9.11
CA GLU A 150 10.42 9.91 -8.35
C GLU A 150 9.35 9.37 -9.29
N CYS A 151 8.56 8.43 -8.83
CA CYS A 151 7.41 7.94 -9.57
C CYS A 151 6.23 7.62 -8.65
N ALA A 152 5.06 7.59 -9.24
CA ALA A 152 3.85 7.07 -8.60
C ALA A 152 3.01 6.35 -9.66
N VAL A 153 2.33 5.30 -9.24
CA VAL A 153 1.38 4.58 -10.10
C VAL A 153 0.01 4.58 -9.45
N ILE A 154 -1.02 4.79 -10.24
CA ILE A 154 -2.42 4.67 -9.83
C ILE A 154 -3.17 3.72 -10.76
N GLY A 155 -4.29 3.17 -10.30
CA GLY A 155 -5.25 2.47 -11.14
C GLY A 155 -6.28 3.44 -11.69
N ALA A 156 -6.14 3.88 -12.94
CA ALA A 156 -7.16 4.67 -13.63
C ALA A 156 -8.30 3.76 -14.12
N ALA A 157 -9.54 4.26 -14.11
CA ALA A 157 -10.72 3.51 -14.55
C ALA A 157 -10.62 3.15 -16.04
N ASP A 158 -10.97 1.91 -16.37
CA ASP A 158 -11.03 1.40 -17.73
C ASP A 158 -12.30 0.56 -17.94
N SER A 159 -13.04 0.82 -19.01
CA SER A 159 -14.35 0.21 -19.26
C SER A 159 -14.29 -1.30 -19.56
N LEU A 160 -13.14 -1.81 -20.05
CA LEU A 160 -12.97 -3.21 -20.43
C LEU A 160 -12.26 -4.02 -19.35
N LYS A 161 -11.26 -3.43 -18.70
CA LYS A 161 -10.37 -4.13 -17.76
C LYS A 161 -10.61 -3.75 -16.31
N GLY A 162 -11.59 -2.89 -16.04
CA GLY A 162 -11.85 -2.33 -14.72
C GLY A 162 -10.88 -1.21 -14.37
N GLN A 163 -9.59 -1.50 -14.36
CA GLN A 163 -8.54 -0.49 -14.15
C GLN A 163 -7.34 -0.76 -15.04
N LEU A 164 -6.62 0.31 -15.37
CA LEU A 164 -5.29 0.25 -15.99
C LEU A 164 -4.28 1.06 -15.17
N PRO A 165 -3.05 0.56 -15.02
CA PRO A 165 -2.00 1.33 -14.38
C PRO A 165 -1.64 2.57 -15.20
N LEU A 166 -1.63 3.73 -14.54
CA LEU A 166 -1.16 5.00 -15.06
C LEU A 166 0.02 5.48 -14.22
N GLY A 167 1.16 5.65 -14.87
CA GLY A 167 2.40 6.13 -14.24
C GLY A 167 2.50 7.65 -14.25
N PHE A 168 3.08 8.19 -13.18
CA PHE A 168 3.50 9.59 -13.06
C PHE A 168 5.00 9.60 -12.78
N LEU A 169 5.77 10.26 -13.61
CA LEU A 169 7.23 10.27 -13.55
C LEU A 169 7.72 11.69 -13.29
N VAL A 170 8.55 11.84 -12.27
CA VAL A 170 9.34 13.07 -12.06
C VAL A 170 10.75 12.75 -12.51
N LEU A 171 11.24 13.50 -13.46
CA LEU A 171 12.56 13.25 -14.03
C LEU A 171 13.66 13.96 -13.24
N ASN A 172 14.86 13.41 -13.31
CA ASN A 172 16.05 14.04 -12.76
C ASN A 172 16.30 15.39 -13.43
N ALA A 173 16.73 16.38 -12.65
CA ALA A 173 17.00 17.75 -13.15
C ALA A 173 18.08 17.82 -14.26
N ARG A 174 18.88 16.77 -14.40
CA ARG A 174 19.92 16.64 -15.43
C ARG A 174 19.47 15.85 -16.65
N CYS A 175 18.24 15.38 -16.66
CA CYS A 175 17.70 14.64 -17.80
C CYS A 175 17.61 15.55 -19.02
N THR A 176 18.18 15.10 -20.13
CA THR A 176 18.16 15.79 -21.44
C THR A 176 17.40 14.99 -22.50
N GLU A 177 17.00 13.76 -22.15
CA GLU A 177 16.26 12.88 -23.04
C GLU A 177 14.83 13.39 -23.24
N ASP A 178 14.27 13.07 -24.40
CA ASP A 178 12.90 13.34 -24.72
C ASP A 178 11.94 12.54 -23.82
N HIS A 179 10.87 13.18 -23.37
CA HIS A 179 9.88 12.57 -22.46
C HIS A 179 9.23 11.31 -23.06
N GLU A 180 8.94 11.29 -24.35
CA GLU A 180 8.32 10.13 -25.02
C GLU A 180 9.27 8.92 -25.00
N THR A 181 10.56 9.16 -25.21
CA THR A 181 11.61 8.14 -25.13
C THR A 181 11.68 7.52 -23.73
N ILE A 182 11.67 8.34 -22.69
CA ILE A 182 11.69 7.87 -21.29
C ILE A 182 10.42 7.08 -20.94
N ILE A 183 9.25 7.58 -21.36
CA ILE A 183 8.00 6.88 -21.15
C ILE A 183 8.00 5.52 -21.83
N ALA A 184 8.48 5.44 -23.09
CA ALA A 184 8.59 4.17 -23.81
C ALA A 184 9.54 3.18 -23.11
N ALA A 185 10.70 3.67 -22.62
CA ALA A 185 11.63 2.86 -21.84
C ALA A 185 11.02 2.35 -20.54
N CYS A 186 10.30 3.19 -19.80
CA CYS A 186 9.59 2.81 -18.58
C CYS A 186 8.50 1.75 -18.83
N ILE A 187 7.74 1.89 -19.91
CA ILE A 187 6.74 0.89 -20.32
C ILE A 187 7.42 -0.46 -20.60
N GLN A 188 8.55 -0.43 -21.32
CA GLN A 188 9.30 -1.64 -21.62
C GLN A 188 9.93 -2.27 -20.36
N LEU A 189 10.42 -1.46 -19.40
CA LEU A 189 10.90 -1.93 -18.10
C LEU A 189 9.83 -2.72 -17.35
N ILE A 190 8.64 -2.16 -17.22
CA ILE A 190 7.50 -2.86 -16.57
C ILE A 190 7.17 -4.15 -17.30
N ARG A 191 7.12 -4.13 -18.63
CA ARG A 191 6.82 -5.32 -19.44
C ARG A 191 7.86 -6.43 -19.25
N ASN A 192 9.13 -6.08 -19.13
CA ASN A 192 10.22 -7.04 -18.96
C ASN A 192 10.28 -7.63 -17.54
N ASN A 193 10.00 -6.83 -16.52
CA ASN A 193 10.18 -7.23 -15.12
C ASN A 193 8.91 -7.80 -14.46
N ILE A 194 7.73 -7.31 -14.85
CA ILE A 194 6.43 -7.75 -14.28
C ILE A 194 5.64 -8.55 -15.31
N GLY A 195 5.82 -8.26 -16.59
CA GLY A 195 5.15 -8.96 -17.67
C GLY A 195 4.01 -8.14 -18.31
N ALA A 196 3.52 -8.64 -19.45
CA ALA A 196 2.44 -8.02 -20.20
C ALA A 196 1.10 -7.98 -19.44
N VAL A 197 0.95 -8.81 -18.41
CA VAL A 197 -0.23 -8.87 -17.53
C VAL A 197 -0.46 -7.56 -16.80
N ALA A 198 0.60 -6.81 -16.50
CA ALA A 198 0.51 -5.49 -15.87
C ALA A 198 -0.29 -4.49 -16.72
N ALA A 199 -0.34 -4.68 -18.04
CA ALA A 199 -1.00 -3.78 -18.99
C ALA A 199 -0.62 -2.29 -18.80
N PHE A 200 0.60 -2.03 -18.32
CA PHE A 200 1.14 -0.69 -18.16
C PHE A 200 1.43 -0.10 -19.54
N LYS A 201 0.62 0.87 -19.96
CA LYS A 201 0.66 1.42 -21.33
C LYS A 201 0.84 2.92 -21.38
N SER A 202 0.69 3.57 -20.24
CA SER A 202 0.67 5.04 -20.17
C SER A 202 1.43 5.54 -18.97
N ALA A 203 2.22 6.58 -19.18
CA ALA A 203 2.82 7.37 -18.14
C ALA A 203 2.83 8.85 -18.54
N VAL A 204 2.88 9.74 -17.56
CA VAL A 204 2.93 11.19 -17.75
C VAL A 204 4.11 11.74 -16.97
N VAL A 205 4.91 12.58 -17.61
CA VAL A 205 5.96 13.32 -16.94
C VAL A 205 5.35 14.54 -16.27
N VAL A 206 5.62 14.69 -14.97
CA VAL A 206 5.12 15.79 -14.14
C VAL A 206 6.27 16.47 -13.42
N SER A 207 6.10 17.75 -13.09
CA SER A 207 7.14 18.51 -12.38
C SER A 207 7.33 18.05 -10.92
N ARG A 208 6.26 17.55 -10.29
CA ARG A 208 6.26 17.01 -8.92
C ARG A 208 5.04 16.16 -8.65
N LEU A 209 5.16 15.23 -7.71
CA LEU A 209 4.02 14.44 -7.20
C LEU A 209 3.29 15.19 -6.08
N PRO A 210 1.95 15.12 -6.00
CA PRO A 210 1.20 15.67 -4.89
C PRO A 210 1.48 14.85 -3.62
N LYS A 211 1.93 15.52 -2.56
CA LYS A 211 2.30 14.88 -1.30
C LYS A 211 1.65 15.56 -0.11
N THR A 212 1.44 14.79 0.95
CA THR A 212 1.12 15.35 2.27
C THR A 212 2.32 16.10 2.84
N ARG A 213 2.11 16.87 3.89
CA ARG A 213 3.20 17.55 4.64
C ARG A 213 4.26 16.55 5.16
N SER A 214 3.86 15.32 5.46
CA SER A 214 4.77 14.22 5.86
C SER A 214 5.44 13.50 4.68
N GLY A 215 5.24 13.96 3.44
CA GLY A 215 5.85 13.38 2.23
C GLY A 215 5.08 12.20 1.61
N LYS A 216 3.91 11.86 2.13
CA LYS A 216 3.10 10.74 1.63
C LYS A 216 2.38 11.15 0.34
N ILE A 217 2.52 10.36 -0.72
CA ILE A 217 1.87 10.60 -2.03
C ILE A 217 0.35 10.45 -1.90
N LEU A 218 -0.38 11.41 -2.50
CA LEU A 218 -1.85 11.48 -2.48
C LEU A 218 -2.47 10.71 -3.65
N ARG A 219 -2.22 9.38 -3.73
CA ARG A 219 -2.71 8.53 -4.83
C ARG A 219 -4.22 8.59 -5.01
N GLY A 220 -4.99 8.59 -3.93
CA GLY A 220 -6.44 8.70 -3.99
C GLY A 220 -6.93 9.98 -4.68
N THR A 221 -6.25 11.12 -4.46
CA THR A 221 -6.54 12.37 -5.18
C THR A 221 -6.14 12.29 -6.64
N MET A 222 -4.96 11.72 -6.93
CA MET A 222 -4.48 11.53 -8.31
C MET A 222 -5.45 10.64 -9.11
N LYS A 223 -5.95 9.56 -8.49
CA LYS A 223 -6.93 8.68 -9.10
C LYS A 223 -8.23 9.41 -9.45
N LYS A 224 -8.80 10.15 -8.51
CA LYS A 224 -10.03 10.94 -8.74
C LYS A 224 -9.86 11.93 -9.89
N ILE A 225 -8.70 12.59 -9.99
CA ILE A 225 -8.40 13.50 -11.10
C ILE A 225 -8.34 12.73 -12.42
N ALA A 226 -7.66 11.58 -12.46
CA ALA A 226 -7.55 10.77 -13.66
C ALA A 226 -8.90 10.22 -14.14
N ASP A 227 -9.78 9.86 -13.19
CA ASP A 227 -11.12 9.31 -13.46
C ASP A 227 -12.17 10.43 -13.72
N GLY A 228 -11.79 11.71 -13.65
CA GLY A 228 -12.69 12.86 -13.84
C GLY A 228 -13.68 13.04 -12.69
N GLU A 229 -13.41 12.49 -11.52
CA GLU A 229 -14.25 12.61 -10.34
C GLU A 229 -14.01 13.92 -9.58
N ASN A 230 -15.06 14.38 -8.88
CA ASN A 230 -14.92 15.49 -7.95
C ASN A 230 -13.99 15.11 -6.77
N TYR A 231 -13.00 15.93 -6.50
CA TYR A 231 -12.10 15.74 -5.39
C TYR A 231 -12.02 16.98 -4.49
N LYS A 232 -11.91 16.74 -3.19
CA LYS A 232 -11.51 17.79 -2.25
C LYS A 232 -10.00 17.68 -2.07
N VAL A 233 -9.28 18.74 -2.39
CA VAL A 233 -7.90 18.88 -1.95
C VAL A 233 -7.98 18.88 -0.43
N LEU A 234 -7.49 17.83 0.22
CA LEU A 234 -7.23 17.89 1.65
C LEU A 234 -6.24 19.03 1.82
N SER A 235 -6.74 20.17 2.33
CA SER A 235 -5.95 21.37 2.53
C SER A 235 -4.72 21.02 3.34
N LEU A 236 -3.61 20.93 2.64
CA LEU A 236 -2.34 20.58 3.24
C LEU A 236 -1.69 21.77 3.93
N ILE A 237 -2.26 22.96 3.78
CA ILE A 237 -1.71 24.17 4.38
C ILE A 237 -2.86 25.17 4.54
N HIS A 238 -3.56 25.15 5.65
CA HIS A 238 -4.08 26.34 6.28
C HIS A 238 -3.63 26.31 7.75
N ILE A 239 -2.34 26.35 7.93
CA ILE A 239 -1.81 27.09 9.06
C ILE A 239 -1.61 28.50 8.48
N SER A 240 -2.58 29.37 8.68
CA SER A 240 -2.32 30.80 8.68
C SER A 240 -1.16 31.00 9.65
N GLU A 241 -0.04 31.43 9.13
CA GLU A 241 1.02 31.94 10.00
C GLU A 241 0.43 33.08 10.81
N PRO A 242 0.82 33.20 12.10
CA PRO A 242 0.38 34.29 12.96
C PRO A 242 0.84 35.65 12.46
#